data_dd2ac2c10fa06e1c682bf7a9bdba094d
#
_entry.id   dd2ac2c10fa06e1c682bf7a9bdba094d
#
_cell.length_a   1.000
_cell.length_b   1.000
_cell.length_c   1.000
_cell.angle_alpha   90.00
_cell.angle_beta   90.00
_cell.angle_gamma   90.00
#
_symmetry.space_group_name_H-M   'P 1'
#
loop_
_entity.id
_entity.type
_entity.pdbx_description
1 polymer ?
#
loop_
_entity_poly.entity_id
_entity_poly.type
_entity_poly.pdbx_seq_one_letter_code
_entity_poly.pdbx_strand_id
1 'polypeptide(L)'
;MALWGRAILTRLKFFLICFCEFADANLDDALVDEYLGRIYLFSTTHRTLGYINDFLERLLKCEAKNKDKIQPIAFITAGQFLHKATHREPVKLALAILGVSYLNDEELSLYSLFGLADEFANYVAVALKRNERNDIICQLIKKVKGWGRIQYLNFLEVKDEQTREWLLFEGYKCDINDNYTAPLCMQKGDLLGFIKERGFD
;
A
#
# COMPACT_ATOMS: atom_id res chain seq x y z
N MET A 1 3.14 26.30 -6.79
CA MET A 1 3.44 24.97 -6.19
C MET A 1 3.97 25.01 -4.75
N ALA A 2 4.81 25.98 -4.35
CA ALA A 2 5.43 26.03 -3.01
C ALA A 2 4.47 26.27 -1.82
N LEU A 3 3.37 26.97 -2.01
CA LEU A 3 2.39 27.29 -0.94
C LEU A 3 1.52 26.10 -0.54
N TRP A 4 1.16 25.23 -1.49
CA TRP A 4 0.38 24.01 -1.25
C TRP A 4 1.17 22.98 -0.44
N GLY A 5 2.45 22.80 -0.77
CA GLY A 5 3.32 21.88 -0.03
C GLY A 5 3.51 22.29 1.44
N ARG A 6 3.64 23.60 1.75
CA ARG A 6 3.77 24.07 3.14
C ARG A 6 2.48 23.86 3.95
N ALA A 7 1.31 24.06 3.36
CA ALA A 7 0.04 23.86 4.05
C ALA A 7 -0.20 22.38 4.40
N ILE A 8 0.13 21.47 3.48
CA ILE A 8 0.05 20.02 3.72
C ILE A 8 1.06 19.60 4.79
N LEU A 9 2.31 20.06 4.70
CA LEU A 9 3.34 19.77 5.70
C LEU A 9 3.01 20.28 7.09
N THR A 10 2.38 21.45 7.21
CA THR A 10 1.94 22.00 8.50
C THR A 10 0.79 21.17 9.09
N ARG A 11 -0.16 20.73 8.27
CA ARG A 11 -1.28 19.88 8.68
C ARG A 11 -0.83 18.44 9.00
N LEU A 12 0.14 17.90 8.25
CA LEU A 12 0.81 16.64 8.56
C LEU A 12 1.58 16.69 9.88
N LYS A 13 2.25 17.82 10.20
CA LYS A 13 2.87 18.03 11.51
C LYS A 13 1.83 17.98 12.62
N PHE A 14 0.69 18.63 12.41
CA PHE A 14 -0.43 18.58 13.36
C PHE A 14 -0.97 17.17 13.56
N PHE A 15 -1.16 16.43 12.46
CA PHE A 15 -1.61 15.04 12.49
C PHE A 15 -0.64 14.10 13.23
N LEU A 16 0.66 14.27 13.01
CA LEU A 16 1.71 13.49 13.70
C LEU A 16 1.90 13.91 15.15
N ILE A 17 1.73 15.20 15.47
CA ILE A 17 1.68 15.69 16.84
C ILE A 17 0.49 15.04 17.55
N CYS A 18 -0.69 15.02 16.95
CA CYS A 18 -1.84 14.29 17.48
C CYS A 18 -1.53 12.80 17.72
N PHE A 19 -0.84 12.14 16.79
CA PHE A 19 -0.48 10.73 16.92
C PHE A 19 0.52 10.49 18.06
N CYS A 20 1.49 11.40 18.24
CA CYS A 20 2.47 11.32 19.33
C CYS A 20 1.86 11.73 20.68
N GLU A 21 1.02 12.77 20.72
CA GLU A 21 0.27 13.18 21.91
C GLU A 21 -0.69 12.09 22.40
N PHE A 22 -1.33 11.40 21.45
CA PHE A 22 -2.15 10.24 21.72
C PHE A 22 -1.34 9.08 22.35
N ALA A 23 -0.12 8.87 21.89
CA ALA A 23 0.79 7.87 22.47
C ALA A 23 1.23 8.19 23.90
N ASP A 24 1.21 9.46 24.29
CA ASP A 24 1.62 9.93 25.63
C ASP A 24 0.44 10.13 26.60
N ALA A 25 -0.79 10.16 26.08
CA ALA A 25 -2.00 10.26 26.89
C ALA A 25 -2.34 8.93 27.59
N ASN A 26 -2.86 8.98 28.81
CA ASN A 26 -3.60 7.85 29.38
C ASN A 26 -4.83 7.62 28.50
N LEU A 27 -4.91 6.43 27.85
CA LEU A 27 -5.95 6.06 26.92
C LEU A 27 -7.33 6.05 27.61
N ASP A 28 -8.01 7.19 27.59
CA ASP A 28 -9.44 7.27 27.85
C ASP A 28 -10.16 7.07 26.51
N ASP A 29 -11.20 6.23 26.49
CA ASP A 29 -11.96 5.89 25.26
C ASP A 29 -12.50 7.13 24.56
N ALA A 30 -12.91 8.16 25.30
CA ALA A 30 -13.38 9.42 24.73
C ALA A 30 -12.30 10.18 23.97
N LEU A 31 -11.07 10.15 24.48
CA LEU A 31 -9.92 10.78 23.82
C LEU A 31 -9.50 10.02 22.56
N VAL A 32 -9.57 8.69 22.60
CA VAL A 32 -9.35 7.82 21.42
C VAL A 32 -10.32 8.18 20.30
N ASP A 33 -11.61 8.28 20.60
CA ASP A 33 -12.64 8.60 19.62
C ASP A 33 -12.46 10.00 19.03
N GLU A 34 -12.07 10.99 19.83
CA GLU A 34 -11.76 12.33 19.34
C GLU A 34 -10.60 12.31 18.33
N TYR A 35 -9.49 11.64 18.66
CA TYR A 35 -8.33 11.54 17.78
C TYR A 35 -8.65 10.79 16.49
N LEU A 36 -9.35 9.66 16.58
CA LEU A 36 -9.79 8.91 15.41
C LEU A 36 -10.70 9.76 14.51
N GLY A 37 -11.61 10.53 15.08
CA GLY A 37 -12.47 11.47 14.36
C GLY A 37 -11.67 12.54 13.61
N ARG A 38 -10.64 13.11 14.23
CA ARG A 38 -9.74 14.11 13.62
C ARG A 38 -8.92 13.53 12.47
N ILE A 39 -8.38 12.31 12.67
CA ILE A 39 -7.63 11.58 11.65
C ILE A 39 -8.54 11.23 10.47
N TYR A 40 -9.74 10.75 10.75
CA TYR A 40 -10.74 10.44 9.73
C TYR A 40 -11.09 11.67 8.89
N LEU A 41 -11.43 12.77 9.53
CA LEU A 41 -11.76 14.03 8.84
C LEU A 41 -10.61 14.53 7.97
N PHE A 42 -9.36 14.45 8.46
CA PHE A 42 -8.19 14.80 7.68
C PHE A 42 -8.06 13.90 6.45
N SER A 43 -8.17 12.58 6.63
CA SER A 43 -8.01 11.63 5.53
C SER A 43 -9.11 11.72 4.48
N THR A 44 -10.36 12.05 4.86
CA THR A 44 -11.45 12.25 3.89
C THR A 44 -11.29 13.52 3.05
N THR A 45 -10.59 14.52 3.57
CA THR A 45 -10.38 15.81 2.90
C THR A 45 -9.09 15.91 2.09
N HIS A 46 -8.18 14.93 2.23
CA HIS A 46 -6.89 14.90 1.56
C HIS A 46 -6.64 13.53 0.92
N ARG A 47 -6.14 13.54 -0.33
CA ARG A 47 -5.76 12.30 -1.02
C ARG A 47 -4.56 11.67 -0.31
N THR A 48 -4.71 10.43 0.12
CA THR A 48 -3.69 9.66 0.86
C THR A 48 -2.36 9.61 0.12
N LEU A 49 -2.39 9.43 -1.19
CA LEU A 49 -1.17 9.38 -2.02
C LEU A 49 -0.32 10.67 -1.92
N GLY A 50 -0.93 11.81 -1.63
CA GLY A 50 -0.23 13.11 -1.55
C GLY A 50 0.60 13.31 -0.29
N TYR A 51 0.41 12.48 0.76
CA TYR A 51 1.10 12.66 2.04
C TYR A 51 1.62 11.37 2.67
N ILE A 52 1.26 10.21 2.13
CA ILE A 52 1.49 8.92 2.80
C ILE A 52 2.98 8.64 3.05
N ASN A 53 3.85 8.93 2.11
CA ASN A 53 5.28 8.66 2.25
C ASN A 53 5.89 9.47 3.40
N ASP A 54 5.60 10.77 3.45
CA ASP A 54 6.06 11.65 4.54
C ASP A 54 5.48 11.23 5.89
N PHE A 55 4.22 10.77 5.88
CA PHE A 55 3.56 10.26 7.07
C PHE A 55 4.23 8.99 7.59
N LEU A 56 4.42 7.98 6.73
CA LEU A 56 5.02 6.70 7.13
C LEU A 56 6.47 6.86 7.56
N GLU A 57 7.26 7.70 6.89
CA GLU A 57 8.64 8.00 7.31
C GLU A 57 8.69 8.53 8.75
N ARG A 58 7.76 9.43 9.08
CA ARG A 58 7.69 10.02 10.42
C ARG A 58 7.12 9.05 11.45
N LEU A 59 6.10 8.26 11.08
CA LEU A 59 5.55 7.20 11.92
C LEU A 59 6.66 6.22 12.33
N LEU A 60 7.45 5.74 11.38
CA LEU A 60 8.56 4.84 11.64
C LEU A 60 9.65 5.47 12.53
N LYS A 61 9.93 6.78 12.35
CA LYS A 61 10.85 7.51 13.23
C LYS A 61 10.33 7.65 14.66
N CYS A 62 9.03 7.86 14.85
CA CYS A 62 8.38 7.89 16.16
C CYS A 62 8.33 6.50 16.80
N GLU A 63 8.00 5.48 16.01
CA GLU A 63 7.98 4.08 16.44
C GLU A 63 9.36 3.61 16.90
N ALA A 64 10.43 3.97 16.19
CA ALA A 64 11.80 3.65 16.60
C ALA A 64 12.19 4.20 18.00
N LYS A 65 11.53 5.27 18.45
CA LYS A 65 11.76 5.90 19.77
C LYS A 65 10.81 5.37 20.85
N ASN A 66 9.57 5.05 20.50
CA ASN A 66 8.49 4.73 21.42
C ASN A 66 7.58 3.60 20.89
N LYS A 67 8.17 2.46 20.51
CA LYS A 67 7.48 1.37 19.86
C LYS A 67 6.23 0.90 20.61
N ASP A 68 6.36 0.67 21.90
CA ASP A 68 5.30 0.11 22.74
C ASP A 68 4.07 1.03 22.88
N LYS A 69 4.23 2.32 22.57
CA LYS A 69 3.13 3.30 22.61
C LYS A 69 2.53 3.55 21.22
N ILE A 70 3.38 3.68 20.20
CA ILE A 70 2.95 4.06 18.85
C ILE A 70 2.26 2.90 18.12
N GLN A 71 2.79 1.69 18.26
CA GLN A 71 2.29 0.52 17.55
C GLN A 71 0.83 0.19 17.88
N PRO A 72 0.40 0.14 19.16
CA PRO A 72 -1.02 -0.10 19.48
C PRO A 72 -1.96 0.94 18.86
N ILE A 73 -1.58 2.22 18.85
CA ILE A 73 -2.38 3.29 18.27
C ILE A 73 -2.50 3.15 16.75
N ALA A 74 -1.40 2.79 16.08
CA ALA A 74 -1.40 2.52 14.67
C ALA A 74 -2.37 1.38 14.32
N PHE A 75 -2.35 0.29 15.10
CA PHE A 75 -3.27 -0.85 14.94
C PHE A 75 -4.72 -0.47 15.21
N ILE A 76 -5.01 0.25 16.30
CA ILE A 76 -6.37 0.71 16.63
C ILE A 76 -6.90 1.60 15.51
N THR A 77 -6.12 2.59 15.05
CA THR A 77 -6.50 3.50 13.97
C THR A 77 -6.80 2.73 12.68
N ALA A 78 -5.90 1.86 12.28
CA ALA A 78 -6.06 1.08 11.06
C ALA A 78 -7.24 0.10 11.15
N GLY A 79 -7.40 -0.61 12.27
CA GLY A 79 -8.53 -1.50 12.50
C GLY A 79 -9.87 -0.78 12.41
N GLN A 80 -10.01 0.36 13.10
CA GLN A 80 -11.25 1.15 13.05
C GLN A 80 -11.57 1.64 11.62
N PHE A 81 -10.57 2.08 10.86
CA PHE A 81 -10.79 2.56 9.49
C PHE A 81 -11.10 1.43 8.51
N LEU A 82 -10.49 0.26 8.66
CA LEU A 82 -10.83 -0.88 7.81
C LEU A 82 -12.25 -1.41 8.05
N HIS A 83 -12.73 -1.34 9.31
CA HIS A 83 -14.04 -1.87 9.65
C HIS A 83 -15.18 -0.86 9.54
N LYS A 84 -14.92 0.43 9.78
CA LYS A 84 -15.97 1.46 9.91
C LYS A 84 -15.93 2.57 8.88
N ALA A 85 -14.82 2.72 8.12
CA ALA A 85 -14.73 3.82 7.17
C ALA A 85 -15.71 3.65 6.01
N THR A 86 -16.45 4.71 5.73
CA THR A 86 -17.37 4.82 4.59
C THR A 86 -16.72 5.53 3.40
N HIS A 87 -15.49 6.01 3.57
CA HIS A 87 -14.74 6.72 2.54
C HIS A 87 -13.42 6.00 2.25
N ARG A 88 -13.03 5.95 0.97
CA ARG A 88 -11.86 5.19 0.50
C ARG A 88 -10.50 5.68 1.01
N GLU A 89 -10.35 7.00 1.25
CA GLU A 89 -9.06 7.55 1.67
C GLU A 89 -8.62 7.11 3.08
N PRO A 90 -9.49 7.07 4.12
CA PRO A 90 -9.16 6.43 5.39
C PRO A 90 -8.77 4.94 5.25
N VAL A 91 -9.40 4.20 4.34
CA VAL A 91 -9.06 2.79 4.07
C VAL A 91 -7.63 2.69 3.49
N LYS A 92 -7.27 3.56 2.54
CA LYS A 92 -5.90 3.63 1.99
C LYS A 92 -4.87 3.94 3.08
N LEU A 93 -5.19 4.90 3.96
CA LEU A 93 -4.34 5.24 5.10
C LEU A 93 -4.16 4.03 6.02
N ALA A 94 -5.24 3.32 6.35
CA ALA A 94 -5.20 2.14 7.19
C ALA A 94 -4.34 1.01 6.59
N LEU A 95 -4.53 0.71 5.30
CA LEU A 95 -3.70 -0.26 4.58
C LEU A 95 -2.21 0.15 4.59
N ALA A 96 -1.90 1.44 4.42
CA ALA A 96 -0.52 1.90 4.48
C ALA A 96 0.08 1.77 5.88
N ILE A 97 -0.67 2.09 6.94
CA ILE A 97 -0.23 1.98 8.34
C ILE A 97 0.06 0.52 8.70
N LEU A 98 -0.88 -0.39 8.45
CA LEU A 98 -0.68 -1.82 8.74
C LEU A 98 0.44 -2.41 7.90
N GLY A 99 0.56 -2.00 6.64
CA GLY A 99 1.54 -2.53 5.70
C GLY A 99 3.00 -2.26 6.07
N VAL A 100 3.28 -1.38 7.04
CA VAL A 100 4.65 -1.19 7.57
C VAL A 100 5.01 -2.21 8.64
N SER A 101 4.02 -2.93 9.20
CA SER A 101 4.20 -4.00 10.17
C SER A 101 4.29 -5.36 9.49
N TYR A 102 4.65 -6.38 10.26
CA TYR A 102 4.53 -7.76 9.82
C TYR A 102 3.05 -8.18 9.84
N LEU A 103 2.55 -8.65 8.71
CA LEU A 103 1.15 -9.04 8.53
C LEU A 103 0.97 -10.53 8.85
N ASN A 104 -0.02 -10.84 9.69
CA ASN A 104 -0.45 -12.22 9.94
C ASN A 104 -1.35 -12.75 8.82
N ASP A 105 -1.76 -14.01 8.87
CA ASP A 105 -2.54 -14.65 7.81
C ASP A 105 -3.94 -14.04 7.61
N GLU A 106 -4.57 -13.56 8.66
CA GLU A 106 -5.88 -12.88 8.57
C GLU A 106 -5.73 -11.53 7.87
N GLU A 107 -4.71 -10.75 8.24
CA GLU A 107 -4.38 -9.48 7.58
C GLU A 107 -3.98 -9.69 6.13
N LEU A 108 -3.18 -10.71 5.81
CA LEU A 108 -2.83 -11.06 4.43
C LEU A 108 -4.05 -11.43 3.59
N SER A 109 -5.02 -12.12 4.18
CA SER A 109 -6.31 -12.42 3.53
C SER A 109 -7.10 -11.16 3.24
N LEU A 110 -7.13 -10.22 4.20
CA LEU A 110 -7.75 -8.91 4.04
C LEU A 110 -7.07 -8.08 2.93
N TYR A 111 -5.73 -8.05 2.93
CA TYR A 111 -4.96 -7.38 1.87
C TYR A 111 -5.24 -8.01 0.49
N SER A 112 -5.35 -9.32 0.42
CA SER A 112 -5.71 -10.02 -0.82
C SER A 112 -7.09 -9.60 -1.34
N LEU A 113 -8.06 -9.36 -0.46
CA LEU A 113 -9.38 -8.87 -0.81
C LEU A 113 -9.33 -7.43 -1.34
N PHE A 114 -8.73 -6.50 -0.57
CA PHE A 114 -8.58 -5.11 -1.00
C PHE A 114 -7.76 -4.97 -2.29
N GLY A 115 -6.79 -5.86 -2.48
CA GLY A 115 -5.92 -5.90 -3.65
C GLY A 115 -6.61 -6.19 -4.98
N LEU A 116 -7.86 -6.64 -4.96
CA LEU A 116 -8.67 -6.82 -6.17
C LEU A 116 -9.20 -5.50 -6.74
N ALA A 117 -9.19 -4.42 -5.96
CA ALA A 117 -9.64 -3.11 -6.41
C ALA A 117 -8.44 -2.22 -6.76
N ASP A 118 -8.46 -1.66 -7.97
CA ASP A 118 -7.37 -0.84 -8.54
C ASP A 118 -6.91 0.29 -7.60
N GLU A 119 -7.84 0.92 -6.88
CA GLU A 119 -7.55 2.05 -6.02
C GLU A 119 -6.76 1.71 -4.75
N PHE A 120 -6.75 0.45 -4.32
CA PHE A 120 -6.00 -0.04 -3.17
C PHE A 120 -4.73 -0.78 -3.58
N ALA A 121 -4.61 -1.20 -4.84
CA ALA A 121 -3.56 -2.08 -5.34
C ALA A 121 -2.14 -1.60 -5.02
N ASN A 122 -1.87 -0.28 -5.09
CA ASN A 122 -0.55 0.26 -4.76
C ASN A 122 -0.19 0.05 -3.29
N TYR A 123 -1.13 0.31 -2.36
CA TYR A 123 -0.90 0.14 -0.91
C TYR A 123 -0.71 -1.33 -0.55
N VAL A 124 -1.51 -2.19 -1.18
CA VAL A 124 -1.41 -3.65 -1.03
C VAL A 124 -0.08 -4.18 -1.59
N ALA A 125 0.32 -3.75 -2.79
CA ALA A 125 1.56 -4.20 -3.42
C ALA A 125 2.80 -3.83 -2.58
N VAL A 126 2.85 -2.60 -2.05
CA VAL A 126 3.93 -2.13 -1.15
C VAL A 126 3.99 -2.98 0.12
N ALA A 127 2.85 -3.23 0.75
CA ALA A 127 2.76 -4.04 1.97
C ALA A 127 3.19 -5.50 1.73
N LEU A 128 2.68 -6.12 0.66
CA LEU A 128 3.04 -7.50 0.28
C LEU A 128 4.52 -7.63 -0.06
N LYS A 129 5.10 -6.64 -0.77
CA LYS A 129 6.54 -6.61 -1.06
C LYS A 129 7.37 -6.56 0.22
N ARG A 130 6.97 -5.70 1.18
CA ARG A 130 7.65 -5.56 2.47
C ARG A 130 7.57 -6.84 3.30
N ASN A 131 6.45 -7.56 3.21
CA ASN A 131 6.23 -8.83 3.89
C ASN A 131 6.71 -10.06 3.09
N GLU A 132 7.46 -9.85 2.00
CA GLU A 132 8.03 -10.90 1.14
C GLU A 132 6.99 -11.86 0.53
N ARG A 133 5.73 -11.40 0.38
CA ARG A 133 4.60 -12.18 -0.12
C ARG A 133 4.42 -12.04 -1.63
N ASN A 134 5.50 -12.36 -2.37
CA ASN A 134 5.47 -12.42 -3.83
C ASN A 134 4.44 -13.43 -4.36
N ASP A 135 4.16 -14.48 -3.60
CA ASP A 135 3.13 -15.48 -3.90
C ASP A 135 1.74 -14.85 -4.06
N ILE A 136 1.37 -13.94 -3.15
CA ILE A 136 0.10 -13.21 -3.21
C ILE A 136 0.13 -12.19 -4.36
N ILE A 137 1.24 -11.50 -4.60
CA ILE A 137 1.39 -10.60 -5.75
C ILE A 137 1.15 -11.36 -7.06
N CYS A 138 1.73 -12.57 -7.22
CA CYS A 138 1.52 -13.44 -8.39
C CYS A 138 0.06 -13.85 -8.57
N GLN A 139 -0.69 -14.04 -7.48
CA GLN A 139 -2.11 -14.37 -7.55
C GLN A 139 -2.96 -13.15 -7.94
N LEU A 140 -2.70 -12.00 -7.33
CA LEU A 140 -3.47 -10.78 -7.56
C LEU A 140 -3.29 -10.23 -8.97
N ILE A 141 -2.05 -10.23 -9.49
CA ILE A 141 -1.75 -9.72 -10.82
C ILE A 141 -2.50 -10.49 -11.93
N LYS A 142 -2.79 -11.77 -11.71
CA LYS A 142 -3.58 -12.59 -12.65
C LYS A 142 -5.08 -12.27 -12.61
N LYS A 143 -5.57 -11.73 -11.50
CA LYS A 143 -6.99 -11.44 -11.26
C LYS A 143 -7.39 -10.01 -11.65
N VAL A 144 -6.48 -9.05 -11.55
CA VAL A 144 -6.73 -7.65 -11.90
C VAL A 144 -6.27 -7.34 -13.32
N LYS A 145 -6.95 -6.44 -14.03
CA LYS A 145 -6.63 -6.08 -15.41
C LYS A 145 -6.46 -4.58 -15.66
N GLY A 146 -6.84 -3.76 -14.69
CA GLY A 146 -6.76 -2.31 -14.76
C GLY A 146 -5.44 -1.75 -14.22
N TRP A 147 -5.52 -0.57 -13.60
CA TRP A 147 -4.37 0.09 -12.96
C TRP A 147 -3.69 -0.76 -11.88
N GLY A 148 -4.45 -1.63 -11.20
CA GLY A 148 -3.91 -2.56 -10.22
C GLY A 148 -2.86 -3.50 -10.82
N ARG A 149 -3.05 -4.00 -12.06
CA ARG A 149 -2.06 -4.83 -12.74
C ARG A 149 -0.74 -4.11 -12.92
N ILE A 150 -0.77 -2.84 -13.33
CA ILE A 150 0.43 -2.02 -13.49
C ILE A 150 1.16 -1.86 -12.15
N GLN A 151 0.40 -1.62 -11.06
CA GLN A 151 1.00 -1.52 -9.72
C GLN A 151 1.68 -2.83 -9.31
N TYR A 152 1.01 -3.96 -9.45
CA TYR A 152 1.61 -5.26 -9.10
C TYR A 152 2.82 -5.61 -9.97
N LEU A 153 2.80 -5.29 -11.27
CA LEU A 153 3.96 -5.48 -12.15
C LEU A 153 5.21 -4.79 -11.62
N ASN A 154 5.09 -3.60 -11.02
CA ASN A 154 6.25 -2.90 -10.47
C ASN A 154 6.92 -3.67 -9.32
N PHE A 155 6.15 -4.42 -8.53
CA PHE A 155 6.62 -5.12 -7.33
C PHE A 155 6.84 -6.62 -7.53
N LEU A 156 6.31 -7.22 -8.60
CA LEU A 156 6.44 -8.64 -8.90
C LEU A 156 7.91 -9.06 -9.06
N GLU A 157 8.28 -10.16 -8.41
CA GLU A 157 9.54 -10.87 -8.64
C GLU A 157 9.27 -12.14 -9.45
N VAL A 158 9.99 -12.31 -10.55
CA VAL A 158 9.91 -13.52 -11.37
C VAL A 158 10.86 -14.55 -10.79
N LYS A 159 10.32 -15.59 -10.16
CA LYS A 159 11.08 -16.64 -9.46
C LYS A 159 11.00 -18.01 -10.15
N ASP A 160 10.12 -18.17 -11.11
CA ASP A 160 9.88 -19.43 -11.81
C ASP A 160 9.51 -19.19 -13.28
N GLU A 161 9.71 -20.24 -14.10
CA GLU A 161 9.47 -20.18 -15.55
C GLU A 161 7.99 -20.00 -15.88
N GLN A 162 7.09 -20.54 -15.07
CA GLN A 162 5.64 -20.37 -15.30
C GLN A 162 5.23 -18.89 -15.17
N THR A 163 5.77 -18.18 -14.20
CA THR A 163 5.54 -16.72 -14.03
C THR A 163 6.17 -15.95 -15.19
N ARG A 164 7.36 -16.35 -15.64
CA ARG A 164 8.06 -15.76 -16.79
C ARG A 164 7.24 -15.90 -18.07
N GLU A 165 6.81 -17.11 -18.39
CA GLU A 165 5.96 -17.38 -19.57
C GLU A 165 4.64 -16.61 -19.49
N TRP A 166 3.98 -16.63 -18.34
CA TRP A 166 2.73 -15.90 -18.17
C TRP A 166 2.91 -14.40 -18.42
N LEU A 167 3.99 -13.77 -17.95
CA LEU A 167 4.29 -12.37 -18.21
C LEU A 167 4.41 -12.09 -19.71
N LEU A 168 5.16 -12.93 -20.44
CA LEU A 168 5.47 -12.72 -21.85
C LEU A 168 4.26 -12.96 -22.76
N PHE A 169 3.36 -13.88 -22.41
CA PHE A 169 2.22 -14.25 -23.27
C PHE A 169 0.87 -13.67 -22.85
N GLU A 170 0.68 -13.40 -21.55
CA GLU A 170 -0.62 -12.97 -21.00
C GLU A 170 -0.53 -11.73 -20.11
N GLY A 171 0.58 -11.56 -19.41
CA GLY A 171 0.74 -10.52 -18.38
C GLY A 171 0.66 -9.10 -18.93
N TYR A 172 1.05 -8.89 -20.18
CA TYR A 172 1.01 -7.59 -20.84
C TYR A 172 -0.40 -7.10 -21.18
N LYS A 173 -1.39 -8.01 -21.33
CA LYS A 173 -2.77 -7.67 -21.66
C LYS A 173 -3.42 -6.88 -20.52
N CYS A 174 -3.87 -5.67 -20.80
CA CYS A 174 -4.38 -4.73 -19.80
C CYS A 174 -5.62 -4.00 -20.34
N ASP A 175 -6.65 -3.86 -19.51
CA ASP A 175 -7.90 -3.19 -19.90
C ASP A 175 -7.73 -1.66 -20.12
N ILE A 176 -6.60 -1.08 -19.68
CA ILE A 176 -6.31 0.34 -19.86
C ILE A 176 -5.61 0.58 -21.20
N ASN A 177 -4.38 0.07 -21.33
CA ASN A 177 -3.59 0.13 -22.55
C ASN A 177 -2.34 -0.76 -22.36
N ASP A 178 -2.14 -1.70 -23.25
CA ASP A 178 -1.02 -2.65 -23.22
C ASP A 178 0.36 -1.97 -23.26
N ASN A 179 0.44 -0.74 -23.77
CA ASN A 179 1.68 0.03 -23.78
C ASN A 179 2.23 0.35 -22.36
N TYR A 180 1.38 0.29 -21.33
CA TYR A 180 1.84 0.47 -19.95
C TYR A 180 2.42 -0.80 -19.35
N THR A 181 1.96 -1.95 -19.78
CA THR A 181 2.29 -3.26 -19.21
C THR A 181 3.34 -4.00 -20.03
N ALA A 182 3.27 -3.94 -21.35
CA ALA A 182 4.15 -4.69 -22.24
C ALA A 182 5.65 -4.45 -21.97
N PRO A 183 6.17 -3.21 -21.86
CA PRO A 183 7.59 -2.98 -21.58
C PRO A 183 8.02 -3.60 -20.22
N LEU A 184 7.17 -3.50 -19.20
CA LEU A 184 7.45 -4.08 -17.88
C LEU A 184 7.47 -5.62 -17.93
N CYS A 185 6.54 -6.22 -18.66
CA CYS A 185 6.46 -7.66 -18.84
C CYS A 185 7.66 -8.20 -19.63
N MET A 186 8.05 -7.50 -20.71
CA MET A 186 9.21 -7.86 -21.53
C MET A 186 10.52 -7.77 -20.72
N GLN A 187 10.67 -6.73 -19.91
CA GLN A 187 11.85 -6.54 -19.07
C GLN A 187 11.91 -7.61 -17.95
N LYS A 188 10.81 -7.79 -17.21
CA LYS A 188 10.77 -8.73 -16.07
C LYS A 188 10.81 -10.19 -16.52
N GLY A 189 10.19 -10.51 -17.65
CA GLY A 189 10.21 -11.85 -18.25
C GLY A 189 11.50 -12.13 -19.02
N ASP A 190 12.43 -11.17 -19.12
CA ASP A 190 13.65 -11.30 -19.91
C ASP A 190 13.37 -11.84 -21.31
N LEU A 191 12.57 -11.08 -22.09
CA LEU A 191 12.15 -11.49 -23.43
C LEU A 191 13.34 -11.88 -24.33
N LEU A 192 14.44 -11.15 -24.27
CA LEU A 192 15.62 -11.43 -25.11
C LEU A 192 16.29 -12.74 -24.73
N GLY A 193 16.42 -13.02 -23.43
CA GLY A 193 16.91 -14.31 -22.92
C GLY A 193 15.98 -15.45 -23.32
N PHE A 194 14.67 -15.26 -23.17
CA PHE A 194 13.65 -16.23 -23.55
C PHE A 194 13.70 -16.62 -25.04
N ILE A 195 13.85 -15.61 -25.93
CA ILE A 195 13.99 -15.84 -27.39
C ILE A 195 15.25 -16.66 -27.69
N LYS A 196 16.41 -16.29 -27.10
CA LYS A 196 17.68 -16.99 -27.30
C LYS A 196 17.63 -18.45 -26.81
N GLU A 197 17.02 -18.69 -25.65
CA GLU A 197 16.89 -20.03 -25.06
C GLU A 197 16.02 -20.96 -25.93
N ARG A 198 15.02 -20.42 -26.63
CA ARG A 198 14.10 -21.20 -27.47
C ARG A 198 14.52 -21.26 -28.95
N GLY A 199 15.62 -20.66 -29.33
CA GLY A 199 16.14 -20.76 -30.68
C GLY A 199 15.27 -20.06 -31.75
N PHE A 200 14.63 -18.97 -31.39
CA PHE A 200 13.99 -18.08 -32.36
C PHE A 200 15.08 -17.16 -32.92
N ASP A 201 15.58 -17.50 -34.10
CA ASP A 201 16.46 -16.67 -34.91
C ASP A 201 15.69 -15.57 -35.67
#